data_f5d63388370cc8e16a53e71fd42f5100
#
_entry.id   f5d63388370cc8e16a53e71fd42f5100
#
_cell.length_a   1.000
_cell.length_b   1.000
_cell.length_c   1.000
_cell.angle_alpha   90.00
_cell.angle_beta   90.00
_cell.angle_gamma   90.00
#
_symmetry.space_group_name_H-M   'P 1'
#
loop_
_entity.id
_entity.type
_entity.pdbx_description
1 polymer ?
#
loop_
_entity_poly.entity_id
_entity_poly.type
_entity_poly.pdbx_seq_one_letter_code
_entity_poly.pdbx_strand_id
1 'polypeptide(L)'
;MKMNSMLAKIEQVASSISQMIHDYAAFFKTKQGAFMGEKNTYEARDGFLDKPEKRSLVRVQTTVNEKLQWFEEKYIPYLNDVFSVEATNSLDAPRVELIVEGKHFGKLSAAELMRLRSILTNKELDSMYQNIPVRSDAKIYEPCTDEEYQGRDIMQTLLSKSVERTTDTEEVILKDPNIDPAHLPANYRATTTQKKRTFEIGDSTHQEFTGAWTQRQKAELLRRKSAILNAIAVALKEVNDISISDSNLNCEGLIKYLHYGK
;
A
#
# COMPACT_ATOMS: atom_id res chain seq x y z
N MET A 1 21.59 25.93 17.56
CA MET A 1 20.27 26.24 18.16
C MET A 1 20.36 25.96 19.68
N LYS A 2 19.64 26.69 20.54
CA LYS A 2 19.59 26.37 21.96
C LYS A 2 18.64 25.21 22.24
N MET A 3 18.92 24.38 23.25
CA MET A 3 18.09 23.22 23.64
C MET A 3 16.59 23.58 23.79
N ASN A 4 16.29 24.68 24.51
CA ASN A 4 14.90 25.13 24.71
C ASN A 4 14.15 25.41 23.39
N SER A 5 14.86 26.02 22.43
CA SER A 5 14.25 26.28 21.11
C SER A 5 14.01 25.01 20.31
N MET A 6 14.86 24.00 20.47
CA MET A 6 14.68 22.69 19.82
C MET A 6 13.51 21.94 20.46
N LEU A 7 13.41 21.93 21.79
CA LEU A 7 12.28 21.30 22.49
C LEU A 7 10.94 21.92 22.09
N ALA A 8 10.87 23.26 22.07
CA ALA A 8 9.66 23.95 21.63
C ALA A 8 9.27 23.60 20.17
N LYS A 9 10.26 23.49 19.27
CA LYS A 9 10.04 23.05 17.88
C LYS A 9 9.49 21.62 17.82
N ILE A 10 10.09 20.70 18.60
CA ILE A 10 9.64 19.29 18.64
C ILE A 10 8.20 19.21 19.15
N GLU A 11 7.87 19.89 20.26
CA GLU A 11 6.51 19.94 20.81
C GLU A 11 5.48 20.44 19.79
N GLN A 12 5.80 21.53 19.10
CA GLN A 12 4.94 22.13 18.09
C GLN A 12 4.63 21.15 16.95
N VAL A 13 5.60 20.31 16.54
CA VAL A 13 5.49 19.41 15.39
C VAL A 13 4.98 18.01 15.79
N ALA A 14 5.22 17.59 17.04
CA ALA A 14 4.92 16.24 17.52
C ALA A 14 3.47 15.80 17.27
N SER A 15 2.51 16.67 17.56
CA SER A 15 1.07 16.38 17.34
C SER A 15 0.77 16.19 15.86
N SER A 16 1.33 17.02 14.99
CA SER A 16 1.18 16.92 13.53
C SER A 16 1.80 15.63 12.99
N ILE A 17 2.95 15.22 13.50
CA ILE A 17 3.60 13.96 13.12
C ILE A 17 2.78 12.75 13.57
N SER A 18 2.25 12.75 14.80
CA SER A 18 1.39 11.69 15.29
C SER A 18 0.12 11.56 14.44
N GLN A 19 -0.53 12.68 14.14
CA GLN A 19 -1.68 12.72 13.26
C GLN A 19 -1.35 12.20 11.86
N MET A 20 -0.21 12.59 11.29
CA MET A 20 0.25 12.13 9.99
C MET A 20 0.42 10.60 9.97
N ILE A 21 1.04 9.99 10.99
CA ILE A 21 1.20 8.53 11.08
C ILE A 21 -0.16 7.84 11.12
N HIS A 22 -1.08 8.36 11.93
CA HIS A 22 -2.45 7.86 12.04
C HIS A 22 -3.18 7.93 10.68
N ASP A 23 -3.12 9.08 10.01
CA ASP A 23 -3.78 9.30 8.72
C ASP A 23 -3.22 8.37 7.63
N TYR A 24 -1.91 8.15 7.61
CA TYR A 24 -1.28 7.20 6.69
C TYR A 24 -1.70 5.75 6.96
N ALA A 25 -1.76 5.35 8.24
CA ALA A 25 -2.24 4.01 8.62
C ALA A 25 -3.70 3.80 8.18
N ALA A 26 -4.56 4.80 8.39
CA ALA A 26 -5.95 4.79 7.96
C ALA A 26 -6.07 4.79 6.43
N PHE A 27 -5.29 5.61 5.73
CA PHE A 27 -5.29 5.70 4.28
C PHE A 27 -4.90 4.38 3.62
N PHE A 28 -3.80 3.76 4.04
CA PHE A 28 -3.38 2.47 3.51
C PHE A 28 -4.40 1.36 3.77
N LYS A 29 -5.10 1.41 4.90
CA LYS A 29 -6.13 0.43 5.25
C LYS A 29 -7.41 0.61 4.42
N THR A 30 -7.88 1.86 4.23
CA THR A 30 -9.23 2.14 3.71
C THR A 30 -9.24 2.57 2.24
N LYS A 31 -8.16 3.13 1.71
CA LYS A 31 -8.08 3.71 0.37
C LYS A 31 -7.23 2.88 -0.59
N GLN A 32 -7.31 1.56 -0.50
CA GLN A 32 -6.54 0.65 -1.36
C GLN A 32 -6.82 0.86 -2.86
N GLY A 33 -8.04 1.23 -3.22
CA GLY A 33 -8.41 1.58 -4.60
C GLY A 33 -7.65 2.78 -5.18
N ALA A 34 -7.08 3.67 -4.34
CA ALA A 34 -6.27 4.79 -4.83
C ALA A 34 -4.94 4.34 -5.49
N PHE A 35 -4.52 3.11 -5.22
CA PHE A 35 -3.32 2.49 -5.79
C PHE A 35 -3.60 1.62 -7.01
N MET A 36 -4.85 1.51 -7.41
CA MET A 36 -5.30 0.69 -8.52
C MET A 36 -5.94 1.56 -9.59
N GLY A 37 -5.78 1.15 -10.83
CA GLY A 37 -6.43 1.77 -11.98
C GLY A 37 -6.83 0.71 -12.98
N GLU A 38 -7.74 1.03 -13.88
CA GLU A 38 -8.16 0.16 -14.96
C GLU A 38 -8.53 0.97 -16.19
N LYS A 39 -8.31 0.38 -17.35
CA LYS A 39 -8.68 0.91 -18.65
C LYS A 39 -9.47 -0.15 -19.38
N ASN A 40 -10.71 0.17 -19.69
CA ASN A 40 -11.60 -0.70 -20.44
C ASN A 40 -12.03 0.01 -21.72
N THR A 41 -11.97 -0.68 -22.86
CA THR A 41 -12.54 -0.20 -24.10
C THR A 41 -13.45 -1.25 -24.70
N TYR A 42 -14.47 -0.81 -25.41
CA TYR A 42 -15.33 -1.62 -26.22
C TYR A 42 -15.49 -0.95 -27.57
N GLU A 43 -15.26 -1.69 -28.65
CA GLU A 43 -15.43 -1.26 -30.02
C GLU A 43 -16.42 -2.20 -30.71
N ALA A 44 -17.50 -1.64 -31.27
CA ALA A 44 -18.52 -2.44 -31.97
C ALA A 44 -17.99 -2.92 -33.32
N ARG A 45 -18.35 -4.17 -33.72
CA ARG A 45 -18.07 -4.68 -35.05
C ARG A 45 -19.13 -4.21 -36.08
N ASP A 46 -18.74 -4.24 -37.34
CA ASP A 46 -19.65 -3.96 -38.47
C ASP A 46 -20.96 -4.76 -38.35
N GLY A 47 -22.09 -4.10 -38.53
CA GLY A 47 -23.42 -4.67 -38.34
C GLY A 47 -24.03 -4.50 -36.95
N PHE A 48 -23.23 -4.01 -35.94
CA PHE A 48 -23.67 -3.75 -34.60
C PHE A 48 -23.27 -2.33 -34.12
N LEU A 49 -23.12 -1.41 -35.08
CA LEU A 49 -22.68 -0.01 -34.84
C LEU A 49 -23.70 0.84 -34.05
N ASP A 50 -24.90 0.33 -33.84
CA ASP A 50 -25.92 0.89 -32.94
C ASP A 50 -25.53 0.78 -31.47
N LYS A 51 -24.56 -0.09 -31.10
CA LYS A 51 -24.02 -0.19 -29.78
C LYS A 51 -22.90 0.86 -29.59
N PRO A 52 -23.06 1.80 -28.64
CA PRO A 52 -22.07 2.85 -28.46
C PRO A 52 -20.74 2.27 -28.02
N GLU A 53 -19.63 2.80 -28.56
CA GLU A 53 -18.30 2.58 -28.01
C GLU A 53 -18.27 3.02 -26.56
N LYS A 54 -17.64 2.20 -25.73
CA LYS A 54 -17.48 2.50 -24.30
C LYS A 54 -16.01 2.59 -23.96
N ARG A 55 -15.64 3.67 -23.28
CA ARG A 55 -14.31 3.85 -22.69
C ARG A 55 -14.49 4.17 -21.22
N SER A 56 -13.86 3.38 -20.38
CA SER A 56 -13.80 3.61 -18.93
C SER A 56 -12.34 3.66 -18.51
N LEU A 57 -11.98 4.70 -17.78
CA LEU A 57 -10.63 4.89 -17.25
C LEU A 57 -10.73 5.25 -15.77
N VAL A 58 -10.23 4.37 -14.92
CA VAL A 58 -9.97 4.65 -13.50
C VAL A 58 -8.47 4.83 -13.35
N ARG A 59 -8.05 6.02 -12.90
CA ARG A 59 -6.63 6.37 -12.79
C ARG A 59 -6.04 5.94 -11.45
N VAL A 60 -4.77 5.52 -11.48
CA VAL A 60 -3.97 5.36 -10.26
C VAL A 60 -3.72 6.75 -9.67
N GLN A 61 -4.24 7.00 -8.47
CA GLN A 61 -4.12 8.31 -7.82
C GLN A 61 -2.72 8.51 -7.22
N THR A 62 -2.15 7.45 -6.61
CA THR A 62 -0.84 7.50 -5.95
C THR A 62 -0.17 6.14 -5.96
N THR A 63 1.14 6.12 -5.73
CA THR A 63 1.91 4.89 -5.50
C THR A 63 2.33 4.77 -4.04
N VAL A 64 2.68 3.55 -3.61
CA VAL A 64 3.21 3.32 -2.26
C VAL A 64 4.52 4.09 -2.08
N ASN A 65 5.39 4.10 -3.11
CA ASN A 65 6.67 4.81 -3.03
C ASN A 65 6.49 6.32 -2.90
N GLU A 66 5.57 6.95 -3.66
CA GLU A 66 5.22 8.36 -3.49
C GLU A 66 4.77 8.68 -2.06
N LYS A 67 3.88 7.83 -1.50
CA LYS A 67 3.40 8.02 -0.13
C LYS A 67 4.49 7.88 0.91
N LEU A 68 5.37 6.90 0.78
CA LEU A 68 6.49 6.73 1.69
C LEU A 68 7.50 7.87 1.56
N GLN A 69 7.79 8.33 0.35
CA GLN A 69 8.67 9.48 0.13
C GLN A 69 8.14 10.74 0.82
N TRP A 70 6.84 11.07 0.65
CA TRP A 70 6.23 12.22 1.34
C TRP A 70 6.22 12.08 2.86
N PHE A 71 6.05 10.85 3.36
CA PHE A 71 6.18 10.55 4.77
C PHE A 71 7.61 10.82 5.26
N GLU A 72 8.62 10.31 4.56
CA GLU A 72 10.04 10.49 4.87
C GLU A 72 10.45 11.97 4.89
N GLU A 73 10.00 12.77 3.93
CA GLU A 73 10.28 14.22 3.86
C GLU A 73 9.87 14.99 5.12
N LYS A 74 8.84 14.54 5.82
CA LYS A 74 8.36 15.14 7.07
C LYS A 74 8.92 14.47 8.31
N TYR A 75 9.05 13.15 8.26
CA TYR A 75 9.39 12.35 9.42
C TYR A 75 10.88 12.38 9.74
N ILE A 76 11.76 12.35 8.72
CA ILE A 76 13.21 12.38 8.92
C ILE A 76 13.70 13.65 9.64
N PRO A 77 13.28 14.87 9.24
CA PRO A 77 13.67 16.07 9.98
C PRO A 77 13.22 16.06 11.44
N TYR A 78 12.01 15.59 11.72
CA TYR A 78 11.51 15.43 13.08
C TYR A 78 12.36 14.45 13.89
N LEU A 79 12.71 13.29 13.33
CA LEU A 79 13.58 12.32 13.99
C LEU A 79 14.96 12.91 14.29
N ASN A 80 15.54 13.65 13.35
CA ASN A 80 16.84 14.32 13.54
C ASN A 80 16.79 15.30 14.70
N ASP A 81 15.73 16.09 14.82
CA ASP A 81 15.55 17.01 15.95
C ASP A 81 15.43 16.24 17.29
N VAL A 82 14.62 15.17 17.33
CA VAL A 82 14.45 14.33 18.53
C VAL A 82 15.77 13.71 18.96
N PHE A 83 16.50 13.08 18.03
CA PHE A 83 17.78 12.45 18.34
C PHE A 83 18.89 13.45 18.68
N SER A 84 18.85 14.68 18.15
CA SER A 84 19.76 15.74 18.57
C SER A 84 19.56 16.13 20.03
N VAL A 85 18.32 16.13 20.50
CA VAL A 85 18.01 16.37 21.94
C VAL A 85 18.50 15.21 22.80
N GLU A 86 18.18 13.96 22.40
CA GLU A 86 18.61 12.76 23.14
C GLU A 86 20.15 12.67 23.21
N ALA A 87 20.83 12.95 22.08
CA ALA A 87 22.30 12.98 22.03
C ALA A 87 22.91 14.03 22.96
N THR A 88 22.27 15.22 23.07
CA THR A 88 22.70 16.30 23.97
C THR A 88 22.48 15.93 25.45
N ASN A 89 21.33 15.29 25.74
CA ASN A 89 21.01 14.86 27.11
C ASN A 89 21.90 13.71 27.60
N SER A 90 22.47 12.94 26.66
CA SER A 90 23.35 11.80 26.94
C SER A 90 24.80 12.02 26.49
N LEU A 91 25.28 13.28 26.54
CA LEU A 91 26.57 13.65 25.97
C LEU A 91 27.73 12.82 26.54
N ASP A 92 27.77 12.62 27.87
CA ASP A 92 28.80 11.88 28.58
C ASP A 92 28.49 10.37 28.77
N ALA A 93 27.39 9.90 28.21
CA ALA A 93 26.98 8.49 28.34
C ALA A 93 27.84 7.58 27.43
N PRO A 94 28.11 6.34 27.86
CA PRO A 94 28.71 5.31 26.99
C PRO A 94 27.92 5.13 25.72
N ARG A 95 28.63 4.91 24.60
CA ARG A 95 28.05 4.77 23.27
C ARG A 95 28.57 3.52 22.59
N VAL A 96 27.69 2.81 21.91
CA VAL A 96 28.01 1.64 21.11
C VAL A 96 27.59 1.86 19.66
N GLU A 97 28.24 1.16 18.76
CA GLU A 97 27.92 1.21 17.33
C GLU A 97 26.63 0.45 17.04
N LEU A 98 25.66 1.10 16.41
CA LEU A 98 24.48 0.39 15.87
C LEU A 98 24.79 -0.20 14.51
N ILE A 99 24.92 -1.52 14.46
CA ILE A 99 25.19 -2.27 13.23
C ILE A 99 23.98 -3.12 12.89
N VAL A 100 23.39 -2.92 11.71
CA VAL A 100 22.25 -3.69 11.19
C VAL A 100 22.67 -4.38 9.93
N GLU A 101 22.71 -5.71 9.94
CA GLU A 101 23.10 -6.52 8.77
C GLU A 101 24.42 -6.07 8.13
N GLY A 102 25.41 -5.73 8.97
CA GLY A 102 26.73 -5.26 8.52
C GLY A 102 26.81 -3.79 8.10
N LYS A 103 25.70 -3.05 8.16
CA LYS A 103 25.68 -1.60 7.88
C LYS A 103 25.76 -0.82 9.17
N HIS A 104 26.62 0.21 9.19
CA HIS A 104 26.84 1.09 10.35
C HIS A 104 25.89 2.29 10.30
N PHE A 105 25.17 2.52 11.39
CA PHE A 105 24.22 3.62 11.53
C PHE A 105 24.61 4.69 12.56
N GLY A 106 25.78 4.55 13.18
CA GLY A 106 26.35 5.50 14.13
C GLY A 106 26.46 4.96 15.55
N LYS A 107 27.10 5.77 16.41
CA LYS A 107 27.30 5.43 17.83
C LYS A 107 26.21 6.06 18.68
N LEU A 108 25.44 5.24 19.37
CA LEU A 108 24.28 5.63 20.15
C LEU A 108 24.46 5.28 21.62
N SER A 109 23.96 6.14 22.50
CA SER A 109 23.81 5.88 23.93
C SER A 109 22.62 4.96 24.22
N ALA A 110 22.52 4.44 25.43
CA ALA A 110 21.36 3.65 25.86
C ALA A 110 20.04 4.42 25.71
N ALA A 111 20.02 5.72 26.03
CA ALA A 111 18.83 6.57 25.89
C ALA A 111 18.38 6.69 24.42
N GLU A 112 19.33 6.97 23.52
CA GLU A 112 19.05 7.04 22.08
C GLU A 112 18.54 5.69 21.52
N LEU A 113 19.14 4.56 21.93
CA LEU A 113 18.70 3.23 21.53
C LEU A 113 17.30 2.90 22.05
N MET A 114 16.99 3.24 23.31
CA MET A 114 15.64 3.06 23.87
C MET A 114 14.61 3.94 23.17
N ARG A 115 14.97 5.17 22.84
CA ARG A 115 14.11 6.08 22.07
C ARG A 115 13.82 5.53 20.69
N LEU A 116 14.85 5.06 19.97
CA LEU A 116 14.70 4.42 18.66
C LEU A 116 13.81 3.18 18.73
N ARG A 117 14.01 2.33 19.73
CA ARG A 117 13.15 1.17 19.98
C ARG A 117 11.69 1.59 20.19
N SER A 118 11.45 2.58 21.04
CA SER A 118 10.09 3.09 21.32
C SER A 118 9.40 3.59 20.06
N ILE A 119 10.11 4.33 19.21
CA ILE A 119 9.60 4.81 17.93
C ILE A 119 9.22 3.64 17.00
N LEU A 120 10.11 2.67 16.83
CA LEU A 120 9.89 1.54 15.93
C LEU A 120 8.84 0.55 16.44
N THR A 121 8.57 0.52 17.74
CA THR A 121 7.51 -0.31 18.35
C THR A 121 6.20 0.45 18.55
N ASN A 122 6.11 1.70 18.09
CA ASN A 122 4.86 2.46 18.12
C ASN A 122 3.77 1.74 17.31
N LYS A 123 2.60 1.54 17.93
CA LYS A 123 1.49 0.77 17.35
C LYS A 123 0.93 1.38 16.07
N GLU A 124 0.88 2.71 15.99
CA GLU A 124 0.35 3.40 14.82
C GLU A 124 1.32 3.30 13.64
N LEU A 125 2.62 3.48 13.89
CA LEU A 125 3.67 3.30 12.88
C LEU A 125 3.71 1.84 12.40
N ASP A 126 3.56 0.88 13.30
CA ASP A 126 3.45 -0.54 12.94
C ASP A 126 2.21 -0.80 12.09
N SER A 127 1.06 -0.27 12.49
CA SER A 127 -0.18 -0.36 11.74
C SER A 127 -0.05 0.25 10.33
N MET A 128 0.65 1.38 10.20
CA MET A 128 0.92 1.99 8.90
C MET A 128 1.67 1.02 7.96
N TYR A 129 2.75 0.41 8.44
CA TYR A 129 3.55 -0.55 7.64
C TYR A 129 2.79 -1.84 7.35
N GLN A 130 2.01 -2.36 8.33
CA GLN A 130 1.17 -3.54 8.15
C GLN A 130 0.05 -3.36 7.14
N ASN A 131 -0.45 -2.13 6.96
CA ASN A 131 -1.54 -1.82 6.05
C ASN A 131 -1.08 -1.37 4.65
N ILE A 132 0.22 -1.33 4.35
CA ILE A 132 0.73 -1.02 3.00
C ILE A 132 0.03 -1.91 1.98
N PRO A 133 -0.62 -1.31 0.94
CA PRO A 133 -1.33 -2.05 -0.08
C PRO A 133 -0.38 -2.92 -0.90
N VAL A 134 -0.82 -4.13 -1.20
CA VAL A 134 -0.08 -5.06 -2.05
C VAL A 134 -0.93 -5.48 -3.24
N ARG A 135 -0.29 -5.62 -4.40
CA ARG A 135 -0.93 -6.15 -5.60
C ARG A 135 -1.05 -7.67 -5.54
N SER A 136 -1.94 -8.22 -6.34
CA SER A 136 -2.12 -9.66 -6.45
C SER A 136 -0.92 -10.31 -7.15
N ASP A 137 -0.36 -11.35 -6.57
CA ASP A 137 0.70 -12.15 -7.19
C ASP A 137 0.13 -13.14 -8.26
N ALA A 138 -1.20 -13.25 -8.38
CA ALA A 138 -1.84 -14.10 -9.38
C ALA A 138 -1.82 -13.50 -10.80
N LYS A 139 -1.48 -12.22 -10.93
CA LYS A 139 -1.41 -11.51 -12.21
C LYS A 139 0.04 -11.15 -12.54
N ILE A 140 0.37 -11.22 -13.83
CA ILE A 140 1.67 -10.79 -14.33
C ILE A 140 1.62 -9.28 -14.58
N TYR A 141 2.54 -8.55 -13.97
CA TYR A 141 2.71 -7.12 -14.12
C TYR A 141 4.06 -6.80 -14.73
N GLU A 142 4.05 -5.82 -15.65
CA GLU A 142 5.23 -5.23 -16.28
C GLU A 142 5.28 -3.71 -16.01
N PRO A 143 6.42 -3.03 -16.17
CA PRO A 143 6.48 -1.59 -16.05
C PRO A 143 5.50 -0.91 -16.99
N CYS A 144 4.81 0.13 -16.48
CA CYS A 144 3.82 0.85 -17.28
C CYS A 144 4.47 1.61 -18.42
N THR A 145 3.90 1.47 -19.62
CA THR A 145 4.33 2.16 -20.84
C THR A 145 3.39 3.30 -21.25
N ASP A 146 2.28 3.49 -20.53
CA ASP A 146 1.32 4.56 -20.82
C ASP A 146 1.94 5.93 -20.47
N GLU A 147 1.89 6.86 -21.43
CA GLU A 147 2.46 8.20 -21.28
C GLU A 147 1.92 8.96 -20.07
N GLU A 148 0.67 8.70 -19.68
CA GLU A 148 0.02 9.32 -18.53
C GLU A 148 0.71 8.99 -17.20
N TYR A 149 1.41 7.86 -17.12
CA TYR A 149 2.11 7.37 -15.93
C TYR A 149 3.63 7.45 -16.03
N GLN A 150 4.15 8.15 -17.05
CA GLN A 150 5.58 8.27 -17.25
C GLN A 150 6.29 8.89 -16.04
N GLY A 151 7.38 8.25 -15.60
CA GLY A 151 8.17 8.70 -14.43
C GLY A 151 7.59 8.31 -13.07
N ARG A 152 6.44 7.63 -13.03
CA ARG A 152 5.86 7.08 -11.80
C ARG A 152 6.13 5.57 -11.70
N ASP A 153 6.29 5.07 -10.49
CA ASP A 153 6.46 3.63 -10.22
C ASP A 153 5.09 2.91 -10.28
N ILE A 154 4.57 2.81 -11.50
CA ILE A 154 3.31 2.14 -11.80
C ILE A 154 3.59 0.94 -12.70
N MET A 155 2.91 -0.15 -12.37
CA MET A 155 2.96 -1.40 -13.12
C MET A 155 1.62 -1.63 -13.82
N GLN A 156 1.64 -2.30 -14.96
CA GLN A 156 0.46 -2.64 -15.74
C GLN A 156 0.37 -4.14 -16.00
N THR A 157 -0.84 -4.65 -16.20
CA THR A 157 -1.04 -5.99 -16.74
C THR A 157 -0.90 -5.98 -18.25
N LEU A 158 -0.69 -7.16 -18.83
CA LEU A 158 -0.84 -7.33 -20.26
C LEU A 158 -2.26 -6.95 -20.69
N LEU A 159 -2.37 -6.35 -21.88
CA LEU A 159 -3.67 -6.01 -22.47
C LEU A 159 -4.46 -7.28 -22.75
N SER A 160 -5.55 -7.47 -22.01
CA SER A 160 -6.50 -8.56 -22.27
C SER A 160 -7.48 -8.15 -23.36
N LYS A 161 -7.69 -9.01 -24.34
CA LYS A 161 -8.66 -8.82 -25.41
C LYS A 161 -9.70 -9.92 -25.31
N SER A 162 -10.97 -9.55 -25.42
CA SER A 162 -12.08 -10.48 -25.44
C SER A 162 -13.10 -10.07 -26.51
N VAL A 163 -13.76 -11.07 -27.10
CA VAL A 163 -14.82 -10.84 -28.07
C VAL A 163 -16.16 -10.94 -27.34
N GLU A 164 -16.92 -9.87 -27.39
CA GLU A 164 -18.28 -9.87 -26.86
C GLU A 164 -19.22 -10.56 -27.84
N ARG A 165 -20.10 -11.41 -27.31
CA ARG A 165 -21.04 -12.20 -28.09
C ARG A 165 -22.45 -12.00 -27.59
N THR A 166 -23.41 -11.93 -28.53
CA THR A 166 -24.83 -12.00 -28.24
C THR A 166 -25.43 -13.26 -28.88
N THR A 167 -26.47 -13.79 -28.26
CA THR A 167 -27.19 -14.94 -28.80
C THR A 167 -28.59 -14.51 -29.16
N ASP A 168 -28.96 -14.68 -30.44
CA ASP A 168 -30.29 -14.47 -30.93
C ASP A 168 -30.96 -15.83 -31.18
N THR A 169 -32.27 -15.85 -31.01
CA THR A 169 -33.07 -17.06 -31.21
C THR A 169 -33.94 -16.86 -32.42
N GLU A 170 -33.62 -17.57 -33.51
CA GLU A 170 -34.34 -17.55 -34.75
C GLU A 170 -35.29 -18.76 -34.80
N GLU A 171 -36.57 -18.51 -35.14
CA GLU A 171 -37.49 -19.59 -35.47
C GLU A 171 -37.23 -20.06 -36.91
N VAL A 172 -36.78 -21.28 -37.03
CA VAL A 172 -36.53 -21.89 -38.31
C VAL A 172 -37.65 -22.86 -38.63
N ILE A 173 -38.29 -22.70 -39.81
CA ILE A 173 -39.31 -23.64 -40.31
C ILE A 173 -38.62 -24.94 -40.69
N LEU A 174 -39.04 -26.02 -40.05
CA LEU A 174 -38.63 -27.36 -40.46
C LEU A 174 -39.34 -27.72 -41.73
N LYS A 175 -38.59 -27.90 -42.84
CA LYS A 175 -39.15 -28.43 -44.08
C LYS A 175 -39.52 -29.90 -43.85
N ASP A 176 -40.81 -30.20 -43.93
CA ASP A 176 -41.25 -31.58 -43.96
C ASP A 176 -40.91 -32.16 -45.34
N PRO A 177 -40.05 -33.18 -45.42
CA PRO A 177 -39.66 -33.79 -46.73
C PRO A 177 -40.81 -34.45 -47.50
N ASN A 178 -41.93 -34.72 -46.85
CA ASN A 178 -43.09 -35.40 -47.43
C ASN A 178 -44.16 -34.44 -47.94
N ILE A 179 -43.98 -33.11 -47.77
CA ILE A 179 -44.96 -32.11 -48.20
C ILE A 179 -44.40 -31.32 -49.37
N ASP A 180 -45.07 -31.41 -50.52
CA ASP A 180 -44.80 -30.60 -51.70
C ASP A 180 -45.19 -29.14 -51.43
N PRO A 181 -44.26 -28.17 -51.51
CA PRO A 181 -44.55 -26.76 -51.28
C PRO A 181 -45.61 -26.14 -52.15
N ALA A 182 -45.88 -26.79 -53.33
CA ALA A 182 -46.90 -26.35 -54.28
C ALA A 182 -48.32 -26.82 -53.90
N HIS A 183 -48.45 -27.77 -52.97
CA HIS A 183 -49.74 -28.43 -52.62
C HIS A 183 -49.93 -28.40 -51.06
N LEU A 184 -49.81 -27.26 -50.45
CA LEU A 184 -50.00 -27.10 -48.98
C LEU A 184 -51.49 -27.19 -48.64
N PRO A 185 -51.91 -28.05 -47.67
CA PRO A 185 -53.28 -28.11 -47.18
C PRO A 185 -53.70 -26.77 -46.56
N ALA A 186 -54.98 -26.37 -46.70
CA ALA A 186 -55.51 -25.10 -46.21
C ALA A 186 -55.28 -24.89 -44.69
N ASN A 187 -55.06 -25.96 -43.92
CA ASN A 187 -54.81 -25.91 -42.47
C ASN A 187 -53.37 -26.27 -42.11
N TYR A 188 -52.45 -26.21 -43.10
CA TYR A 188 -51.02 -26.48 -42.79
C TYR A 188 -50.44 -25.46 -41.80
N ARG A 189 -49.92 -25.98 -40.74
CA ARG A 189 -49.07 -25.18 -39.78
C ARG A 189 -47.64 -25.73 -39.89
N ALA A 190 -46.73 -24.85 -40.31
CA ALA A 190 -45.33 -25.22 -40.36
C ALA A 190 -44.82 -25.54 -38.94
N THR A 191 -44.12 -26.66 -38.83
CA THR A 191 -43.40 -26.98 -37.60
C THR A 191 -42.16 -26.07 -37.52
N THR A 192 -42.10 -25.25 -36.50
CA THR A 192 -40.93 -24.37 -36.24
C THR A 192 -40.07 -24.95 -35.13
N THR A 193 -38.78 -24.77 -35.23
CA THR A 193 -37.82 -25.03 -34.15
C THR A 193 -37.02 -23.78 -33.90
N GLN A 194 -36.68 -23.57 -32.63
CA GLN A 194 -35.83 -22.45 -32.24
C GLN A 194 -34.38 -22.83 -32.43
N LYS A 195 -33.65 -22.08 -33.26
CA LYS A 195 -32.22 -22.20 -33.46
C LYS A 195 -31.51 -20.99 -32.86
N LYS A 196 -30.63 -21.27 -31.90
CA LYS A 196 -29.78 -20.22 -31.32
C LYS A 196 -28.62 -19.93 -32.28
N ARG A 197 -28.43 -18.65 -32.60
CA ARG A 197 -27.28 -18.16 -33.35
C ARG A 197 -26.50 -17.21 -32.45
N THR A 198 -25.20 -17.40 -32.39
CA THR A 198 -24.30 -16.52 -31.63
C THR A 198 -23.57 -15.61 -32.62
N PHE A 199 -23.64 -14.32 -32.37
CA PHE A 199 -22.99 -13.28 -33.17
C PHE A 199 -21.92 -12.60 -32.31
N GLU A 200 -20.77 -12.30 -32.92
CA GLU A 200 -19.73 -11.48 -32.34
C GLU A 200 -20.08 -10.02 -32.59
N ILE A 201 -20.31 -9.28 -31.50
CA ILE A 201 -20.88 -7.93 -31.55
C ILE A 201 -19.85 -6.83 -31.39
N GLY A 202 -18.71 -7.15 -30.77
CA GLY A 202 -17.63 -6.17 -30.52
C GLY A 202 -16.42 -6.81 -29.91
N ASP A 203 -15.36 -6.00 -29.84
CA ASP A 203 -14.10 -6.34 -29.22
C ASP A 203 -13.92 -5.49 -27.97
N SER A 204 -13.69 -6.15 -26.82
CA SER A 204 -13.41 -5.49 -25.54
C SER A 204 -11.94 -5.65 -25.18
N THR A 205 -11.34 -4.57 -24.68
CA THR A 205 -10.00 -4.62 -24.08
C THR A 205 -10.07 -4.26 -22.61
N HIS A 206 -9.23 -4.91 -21.81
CA HIS A 206 -9.09 -4.63 -20.39
C HIS A 206 -7.61 -4.61 -19.99
N GLN A 207 -7.20 -3.60 -19.24
CA GLN A 207 -5.87 -3.45 -18.70
C GLN A 207 -5.94 -2.85 -17.31
N GLU A 208 -5.18 -3.40 -16.37
CA GLU A 208 -5.09 -2.92 -15.00
C GLU A 208 -3.75 -2.23 -14.76
N PHE A 209 -3.77 -1.21 -13.91
CA PHE A 209 -2.60 -0.46 -13.48
C PHE A 209 -2.51 -0.51 -11.95
N THR A 210 -1.30 -0.51 -11.43
CA THR A 210 -1.10 -0.52 -9.97
C THR A 210 0.17 0.20 -9.54
N GLY A 211 0.05 1.05 -8.51
CA GLY A 211 1.14 1.62 -7.73
C GLY A 211 1.34 0.92 -6.38
N ALA A 212 0.68 -0.21 -6.15
CA ALA A 212 0.83 -1.02 -4.95
C ALA A 212 2.10 -1.88 -5.00
N TRP A 213 2.65 -2.20 -3.82
CA TRP A 213 3.82 -3.06 -3.70
C TRP A 213 3.51 -4.53 -3.99
N THR A 214 4.56 -5.32 -4.20
CA THR A 214 4.49 -6.78 -4.12
C THR A 214 4.44 -7.23 -2.67
N GLN A 215 3.92 -8.43 -2.42
CA GLN A 215 3.97 -9.06 -1.10
C GLN A 215 5.42 -9.19 -0.59
N ARG A 216 6.36 -9.47 -1.50
CA ARG A 216 7.80 -9.56 -1.19
C ARG A 216 8.38 -8.22 -0.71
N GLN A 217 8.05 -7.09 -1.34
CA GLN A 217 8.52 -5.76 -0.93
C GLN A 217 8.03 -5.43 0.48
N LYS A 218 6.76 -5.68 0.78
CA LYS A 218 6.19 -5.48 2.11
C LYS A 218 6.84 -6.39 3.16
N ALA A 219 6.99 -7.67 2.86
CA ALA A 219 7.67 -8.62 3.75
C ALA A 219 9.11 -8.19 4.04
N GLU A 220 9.82 -7.68 3.03
CA GLU A 220 11.19 -7.20 3.18
C GLU A 220 11.29 -5.96 4.07
N LEU A 221 10.33 -5.01 3.97
CA LEU A 221 10.26 -3.88 4.89
C LEU A 221 10.07 -4.34 6.34
N LEU A 222 9.15 -5.26 6.59
CA LEU A 222 8.88 -5.80 7.92
C LEU A 222 10.08 -6.59 8.47
N ARG A 223 10.77 -7.34 7.62
CA ARG A 223 12.01 -8.04 7.95
C ARG A 223 13.11 -7.05 8.37
N ARG A 224 13.32 -5.96 7.60
CA ARG A 224 14.31 -4.92 7.95
C ARG A 224 13.97 -4.23 9.26
N LYS A 225 12.69 -3.93 9.51
CA LYS A 225 12.24 -3.41 10.81
C LYS A 225 12.62 -4.35 11.96
N SER A 226 12.37 -5.65 11.80
CA SER A 226 12.75 -6.65 12.80
C SER A 226 14.26 -6.75 12.98
N ALA A 227 15.05 -6.68 11.90
CA ALA A 227 16.50 -6.66 11.96
C ALA A 227 17.04 -5.46 12.74
N ILE A 228 16.45 -4.27 12.55
CA ILE A 228 16.83 -3.06 13.32
C ILE A 228 16.50 -3.27 14.80
N LEU A 229 15.31 -3.77 15.14
CA LEU A 229 14.93 -4.02 16.54
C LEU A 229 15.85 -5.03 17.23
N ASN A 230 16.28 -6.07 16.53
CA ASN A 230 17.23 -7.04 17.04
C ASN A 230 18.61 -6.41 17.24
N ALA A 231 19.09 -5.58 16.30
CA ALA A 231 20.35 -4.86 16.43
C ALA A 231 20.32 -3.90 17.62
N ILE A 232 19.21 -3.20 17.85
CA ILE A 232 19.02 -2.34 19.04
C ILE A 232 19.12 -3.18 20.32
N ALA A 233 18.50 -4.36 20.36
CA ALA A 233 18.57 -5.22 21.56
C ALA A 233 20.00 -5.68 21.85
N VAL A 234 20.80 -6.01 20.84
CA VAL A 234 22.22 -6.35 20.99
C VAL A 234 23.02 -5.14 21.47
N ALA A 235 22.85 -3.98 20.83
CA ALA A 235 23.55 -2.74 21.21
C ALA A 235 23.18 -2.30 22.63
N LEU A 236 21.91 -2.43 23.05
CA LEU A 236 21.49 -2.17 24.44
C LEU A 236 22.16 -3.09 25.46
N LYS A 237 22.32 -4.37 25.12
CA LYS A 237 23.04 -5.31 26.00
C LYS A 237 24.51 -4.89 26.17
N GLU A 238 25.15 -4.50 25.06
CA GLU A 238 26.55 -4.06 25.06
C GLU A 238 26.75 -2.76 25.85
N VAL A 239 25.90 -1.73 25.62
CA VAL A 239 26.04 -0.43 26.30
C VAL A 239 25.68 -0.51 27.78
N ASN A 240 24.88 -1.47 28.21
CA ASN A 240 24.49 -1.70 29.59
C ASN A 240 25.42 -2.70 30.35
N ASP A 241 26.47 -3.20 29.71
CA ASP A 241 27.48 -4.05 30.35
C ASP A 241 28.49 -3.18 31.16
N ILE A 242 27.95 -2.38 32.08
CA ILE A 242 28.68 -1.49 32.96
C ILE A 242 28.25 -1.74 34.41
N SER A 243 29.14 -1.41 35.37
CA SER A 243 28.81 -1.51 36.78
C SER A 243 27.74 -0.50 37.17
N ILE A 244 26.75 -0.95 37.95
CA ILE A 244 25.69 -0.08 38.49
C ILE A 244 26.31 0.83 39.52
N SER A 245 26.03 2.15 39.42
CA SER A 245 26.33 3.13 40.45
C SER A 245 25.10 3.43 41.30
N ASP A 246 25.33 3.83 42.55
CA ASP A 246 24.25 4.20 43.47
C ASP A 246 23.49 5.44 42.94
N SER A 247 22.19 5.44 43.15
CA SER A 247 21.35 6.60 42.82
C SER A 247 21.57 7.73 43.84
N ASN A 248 21.77 8.94 43.34
CA ASN A 248 21.81 10.15 44.18
C ASN A 248 20.41 10.65 44.56
N LEU A 249 19.34 10.02 44.05
CA LEU A 249 17.97 10.42 44.35
C LEU A 249 17.54 9.82 45.70
N ASN A 250 17.17 10.68 46.64
CA ASN A 250 16.49 10.24 47.86
C ASN A 250 15.02 9.85 47.57
N CYS A 251 14.84 8.64 47.03
CA CYS A 251 13.53 8.12 46.69
C CYS A 251 12.59 8.07 47.90
N GLU A 252 13.10 7.70 49.08
CA GLU A 252 12.30 7.62 50.30
C GLU A 252 11.77 8.99 50.72
N GLY A 253 12.64 9.99 50.75
CA GLY A 253 12.26 11.37 51.06
C GLY A 253 11.27 11.92 50.06
N LEU A 254 11.48 11.70 48.75
CA LEU A 254 10.58 12.13 47.68
C LEU A 254 9.18 11.54 47.83
N ILE A 255 9.08 10.24 48.08
CA ILE A 255 7.79 9.57 48.22
C ILE A 255 7.07 9.95 49.50
N LYS A 256 7.82 10.11 50.63
CA LYS A 256 7.25 10.64 51.87
C LYS A 256 6.72 12.07 51.73
N TYR A 257 7.45 12.93 51.00
CA TYR A 257 6.97 14.27 50.67
C TYR A 257 5.69 14.22 49.81
N LEU A 258 5.64 13.37 48.79
CA LEU A 258 4.47 13.20 47.94
C LEU A 258 3.22 12.75 48.72
N HIS A 259 3.39 11.80 49.66
CA HIS A 259 2.26 11.22 50.37
C HIS A 259 1.83 12.05 51.58
N TYR A 260 2.77 12.69 52.31
CA TYR A 260 2.53 13.27 53.60
C TYR A 260 2.94 14.74 53.72
N GLY A 261 3.55 15.34 52.70
CA GLY A 261 4.03 16.71 52.68
C GLY A 261 5.18 16.96 53.66
N LYS A 262 5.94 15.94 54.01
CA LYS A 262 7.04 16.01 54.98
C LYS A 262 8.38 15.77 54.32
#